data_aef3ed387bb9ecf98dcdfb3cf4f488c3
#
_entry.id   aef3ed387bb9ecf98dcdfb3cf4f488c3
#
_cell.length_a   1.000
_cell.length_b   1.000
_cell.length_c   1.000
_cell.angle_alpha   90.00
_cell.angle_beta   90.00
_cell.angle_gamma   90.00
#
_symmetry.space_group_name_H-M   'P 1'
#
loop_
_entity.id
_entity.type
_entity.pdbx_description
1 polymer ?
#
loop_
_entity_poly.entity_id
_entity_poly.type
_entity_poly.pdbx_seq_one_letter_code
_entity_poly.pdbx_strand_id
1 'polypeptide(L)'
;LTEVRTGKIWNATNSWNESWERKYKEWIEENADASFLKRHGIATDCADVAYAYRWIFARIHKLPAANRLGGSGALFTNESMRSAWQGVPTAQEWQNDRRFKAALNYLLDNTFTHTLMGDIYPVAIQPAHLSAGAIYLDLYSDETGHTEFVRRVILDSTHPQPIRILASTVPREVRELEE
;
A
#
# COMPACT_ATOMS: atom_id res chain seq x y z
N LEU A 1 17.30 -26.12 -23.07
CA LEU A 1 16.49 -26.38 -21.90
C LEU A 1 16.10 -25.02 -21.31
N THR A 2 14.87 -24.60 -21.61
CA THR A 2 14.29 -23.38 -21.07
C THR A 2 13.98 -23.67 -19.60
N GLU A 3 14.80 -23.14 -18.71
CA GLU A 3 14.51 -23.16 -17.28
C GLU A 3 13.15 -22.50 -17.08
N VAL A 4 12.16 -23.25 -16.65
CA VAL A 4 10.86 -22.69 -16.26
C VAL A 4 11.10 -21.86 -15.00
N ARG A 5 11.12 -20.56 -15.19
CA ARG A 5 11.37 -19.59 -14.13
C ARG A 5 10.12 -19.44 -13.26
N THR A 6 9.95 -20.38 -12.34
CA THR A 6 8.88 -20.38 -11.34
C THR A 6 9.34 -19.63 -10.11
N GLY A 7 9.32 -18.31 -10.17
CA GLY A 7 9.58 -17.49 -8.99
C GLY A 7 8.37 -16.62 -8.68
N LYS A 8 8.05 -16.49 -7.39
CA LYS A 8 7.09 -15.52 -6.88
C LYS A 8 7.83 -14.42 -6.14
N ILE A 9 7.22 -13.25 -6.03
CA ILE A 9 7.75 -12.18 -5.17
C ILE A 9 7.72 -12.67 -3.73
N TRP A 10 6.58 -13.24 -3.30
CA TRP A 10 6.47 -14.05 -2.07
C TRP A 10 5.36 -15.08 -2.20
N ASN A 11 5.45 -16.13 -1.41
CA ASN A 11 4.40 -17.14 -1.30
C ASN A 11 3.32 -16.67 -0.31
N ALA A 12 2.09 -16.57 -0.78
CA ALA A 12 0.94 -16.36 0.07
C ALA A 12 0.49 -17.71 0.66
N THR A 13 0.58 -17.84 1.97
CA THR A 13 0.13 -19.02 2.72
C THR A 13 -1.10 -18.76 3.56
N ASN A 14 -1.50 -17.50 3.68
CA ASN A 14 -2.72 -17.06 4.34
C ASN A 14 -3.68 -16.42 3.33
N SER A 15 -4.93 -16.28 3.72
CA SER A 15 -5.97 -15.62 2.91
C SER A 15 -6.61 -14.50 3.70
N TRP A 16 -7.01 -13.42 3.02
CA TRP A 16 -7.72 -12.32 3.64
C TRP A 16 -9.07 -12.76 4.20
N ASN A 17 -9.38 -12.28 5.39
CA ASN A 17 -10.65 -12.44 6.08
C ASN A 17 -10.83 -11.27 7.08
N GLU A 18 -11.95 -11.22 7.79
CA GLU A 18 -12.22 -10.16 8.76
C GLU A 18 -11.17 -10.05 9.87
N SER A 19 -10.61 -11.18 10.30
CA SER A 19 -9.54 -11.19 11.31
C SER A 19 -8.27 -10.53 10.78
N TRP A 20 -7.89 -10.80 9.54
CA TRP A 20 -6.73 -10.16 8.91
C TRP A 20 -6.96 -8.69 8.62
N GLU A 21 -8.17 -8.30 8.23
CA GLU A 21 -8.53 -6.89 8.05
C GLU A 21 -8.43 -6.12 9.38
N ARG A 22 -8.87 -6.69 10.48
CA ARG A 22 -8.71 -6.10 11.81
C ARG A 22 -7.25 -5.95 12.20
N LYS A 23 -6.43 -6.99 11.99
CA LYS A 23 -4.97 -6.94 12.24
C LYS A 23 -4.27 -5.89 11.38
N TYR A 24 -4.73 -5.72 10.14
CA TYR A 24 -4.21 -4.66 9.27
C TYR A 24 -4.47 -3.27 9.87
N LYS A 25 -5.68 -3.01 10.33
CA LYS A 25 -6.02 -1.74 10.99
C LYS A 25 -5.17 -1.48 12.23
N GLU A 26 -5.04 -2.48 13.09
CA GLU A 26 -4.20 -2.40 14.29
C GLU A 26 -2.73 -2.13 13.92
N TRP A 27 -2.21 -2.82 12.92
CA TRP A 27 -0.84 -2.62 12.45
C TRP A 27 -0.61 -1.21 11.88
N ILE A 28 -1.58 -0.65 11.17
CA ILE A 28 -1.53 0.74 10.69
C ILE A 28 -1.46 1.70 11.88
N GLU A 29 -2.31 1.55 12.86
CA GLU A 29 -2.30 2.41 14.05
C GLU A 29 -0.97 2.36 14.81
N GLU A 30 -0.36 1.20 14.90
CA GLU A 30 0.90 0.97 15.62
C GLU A 30 2.14 1.43 14.84
N ASN A 31 2.16 1.28 13.53
CA ASN A 31 3.38 1.40 12.72
C ASN A 31 3.39 2.56 11.72
N ALA A 32 2.23 2.95 11.19
CA ALA A 32 2.15 3.94 10.12
C ALA A 32 2.26 5.36 10.67
N ASP A 33 3.44 5.76 11.10
CA ASP A 33 3.76 7.15 11.40
C ASP A 33 4.28 7.90 10.16
N ALA A 34 4.41 9.22 10.27
CA ALA A 34 4.86 10.07 9.18
C ALA A 34 6.23 9.68 8.59
N SER A 35 7.09 9.05 9.37
CA SER A 35 8.46 8.69 8.99
C SER A 35 8.62 7.23 8.56
N PHE A 36 7.61 6.37 8.70
CA PHE A 36 7.75 4.93 8.46
C PHE A 36 8.29 4.62 7.05
N LEU A 37 7.64 5.12 6.01
CA LEU A 37 8.03 4.86 4.63
C LEU A 37 9.41 5.46 4.32
N LYS A 38 9.69 6.67 4.83
CA LYS A 38 10.99 7.32 4.72
C LYS A 38 12.11 6.49 5.35
N ARG A 39 11.91 5.97 6.57
CA ARG A 39 12.91 5.12 7.28
C ARG A 39 13.27 3.88 6.48
N HIS A 40 12.36 3.37 5.69
CA HIS A 40 12.58 2.19 4.84
C HIS A 40 12.98 2.53 3.40
N GLY A 41 13.22 3.81 3.09
CA GLY A 41 13.68 4.25 1.79
C GLY A 41 12.64 4.10 0.67
N ILE A 42 11.35 4.16 1.01
CA ILE A 42 10.25 4.01 0.05
C ILE A 42 9.83 5.40 -0.43
N ALA A 43 10.03 5.64 -1.72
CA ALA A 43 9.56 6.85 -2.37
C ALA A 43 8.05 6.78 -2.60
N THR A 44 7.35 7.87 -2.32
CA THR A 44 5.88 7.96 -2.42
C THR A 44 5.41 9.25 -3.05
N ASP A 45 4.29 9.16 -3.75
CA ASP A 45 3.36 10.25 -4.00
C ASP A 45 2.03 10.01 -3.26
N CYS A 46 0.98 10.76 -3.57
CA CYS A 46 -0.26 10.70 -2.79
C CYS A 46 -0.95 9.33 -2.80
N ALA A 47 -1.01 8.64 -3.94
CA ALA A 47 -1.65 7.32 -4.04
C ALA A 47 -0.79 6.20 -3.45
N ASP A 48 0.52 6.36 -3.50
CA ASP A 48 1.50 5.33 -3.12
C ASP A 48 1.40 4.90 -1.67
N VAL A 49 1.00 5.79 -0.79
CA VAL A 49 0.90 5.54 0.65
C VAL A 49 -0.04 4.35 0.92
N ALA A 50 -1.22 4.34 0.30
CA ALA A 50 -2.20 3.29 0.45
C ALA A 50 -1.70 1.94 -0.09
N TYR A 51 -1.13 1.95 -1.29
CA TYR A 51 -0.54 0.75 -1.89
C TYR A 51 0.61 0.19 -1.06
N ALA A 52 1.53 1.05 -0.64
CA ALA A 52 2.73 0.64 0.11
C ALA A 52 2.37 -0.06 1.41
N TYR A 53 1.51 0.53 2.23
CA TYR A 53 1.11 -0.09 3.50
C TYR A 53 0.39 -1.42 3.31
N ARG A 54 -0.53 -1.51 2.34
CA ARG A 54 -1.25 -2.76 2.07
C ARG A 54 -0.32 -3.88 1.63
N TRP A 55 0.61 -3.59 0.73
CA TRP A 55 1.58 -4.56 0.22
C TRP A 55 2.61 -4.98 1.28
N ILE A 56 3.09 -4.05 2.09
CA ILE A 56 4.01 -4.36 3.19
C ILE A 56 3.36 -5.31 4.20
N PHE A 57 2.15 -4.99 4.63
CA PHE A 57 1.39 -5.86 5.54
C PHE A 57 1.15 -7.25 4.94
N ALA A 58 0.72 -7.31 3.68
CA ALA A 58 0.51 -8.56 2.97
C ALA A 58 1.79 -9.39 2.90
N ARG A 59 2.94 -8.77 2.61
CA ARG A 59 4.24 -9.44 2.59
C ARG A 59 4.64 -9.97 3.96
N ILE A 60 4.47 -9.19 5.01
CA ILE A 60 4.79 -9.59 6.40
C ILE A 60 4.02 -10.86 6.79
N HIS A 61 2.73 -10.88 6.48
CA HIS A 61 1.81 -11.93 6.93
C HIS A 61 1.52 -13.00 5.87
N LYS A 62 2.28 -13.03 4.79
CA LYS A 62 2.12 -14.00 3.69
C LYS A 62 0.68 -14.07 3.15
N LEU A 63 0.07 -12.92 3.01
CA LEU A 63 -1.22 -12.72 2.39
C LEU A 63 -1.05 -12.43 0.89
N PRO A 64 -2.01 -12.76 0.04
CA PRO A 64 -1.96 -12.36 -1.36
C PRO A 64 -2.17 -10.86 -1.51
N ALA A 65 -1.51 -10.27 -2.50
CA ALA A 65 -1.72 -8.89 -2.91
C ALA A 65 -1.92 -8.80 -4.42
N ALA A 66 -2.81 -7.92 -4.86
CA ALA A 66 -3.10 -7.71 -6.27
C ALA A 66 -3.61 -6.29 -6.50
N ASN A 67 -3.06 -5.61 -7.49
CA ASN A 67 -3.51 -4.29 -7.92
C ASN A 67 -3.39 -4.15 -9.43
N ARG A 68 -4.22 -3.30 -10.02
CA ARG A 68 -4.17 -2.98 -11.45
C ARG A 68 -3.11 -1.93 -11.72
N LEU A 69 -2.30 -2.17 -12.76
CA LEU A 69 -1.32 -1.19 -13.22
C LEU A 69 -1.98 -0.15 -14.13
N GLY A 70 -1.48 1.07 -14.08
CA GLY A 70 -1.86 2.13 -15.00
C GLY A 70 -1.42 1.82 -16.43
N GLY A 71 -2.12 2.39 -17.38
CA GLY A 71 -1.88 2.20 -18.81
C GLY A 71 -2.42 0.88 -19.34
N SER A 72 -1.79 -0.23 -19.01
CA SER A 72 -2.19 -1.56 -19.49
C SER A 72 -3.44 -2.13 -18.80
N GLY A 73 -3.73 -1.72 -17.57
CA GLY A 73 -4.75 -2.33 -16.73
C GLY A 73 -4.41 -3.76 -16.28
N ALA A 74 -3.17 -4.21 -16.49
CA ALA A 74 -2.72 -5.55 -16.13
C ALA A 74 -2.77 -5.75 -14.61
N LEU A 75 -3.19 -6.93 -14.18
CA LEU A 75 -3.18 -7.30 -12.77
C LEU A 75 -1.75 -7.64 -12.34
N PHE A 76 -1.23 -6.91 -11.38
CA PHE A 76 0.05 -7.13 -10.74
C PHE A 76 -0.14 -7.72 -9.34
N THR A 77 0.46 -8.87 -9.09
CA THR A 77 0.25 -9.64 -7.86
C THR A 77 1.58 -10.04 -7.23
N ASN A 78 1.52 -10.60 -6.01
CA ASN A 78 2.66 -11.21 -5.34
C ASN A 78 3.30 -12.37 -6.14
N GLU A 79 2.65 -12.85 -7.18
CA GLU A 79 3.16 -13.88 -8.10
C GLU A 79 3.71 -13.32 -9.41
N SER A 80 3.56 -12.03 -9.65
CA SER A 80 3.98 -11.35 -10.89
C SER A 80 5.50 -11.11 -10.93
N MET A 81 6.26 -12.19 -11.02
CA MET A 81 7.71 -12.14 -11.06
C MET A 81 8.21 -11.58 -12.39
N ARG A 82 9.16 -10.66 -12.34
CA ARG A 82 9.83 -10.10 -13.52
C ARG A 82 11.24 -10.67 -13.67
N SER A 83 11.71 -10.77 -14.90
CA SER A 83 13.06 -11.28 -15.21
C SER A 83 14.15 -10.50 -14.49
N ALA A 84 14.00 -9.18 -14.37
CA ALA A 84 14.97 -8.31 -13.71
C ALA A 84 15.13 -8.63 -12.21
N TRP A 85 14.18 -9.30 -11.57
CA TRP A 85 14.22 -9.58 -10.13
C TRP A 85 14.69 -10.98 -9.79
N GLN A 86 14.94 -11.83 -10.76
CA GLN A 86 15.25 -13.25 -10.52
C GLN A 86 16.55 -13.47 -9.74
N GLY A 87 17.56 -12.68 -10.00
CA GLY A 87 18.82 -12.74 -9.25
C GLY A 87 18.87 -11.85 -8.01
N VAL A 88 17.78 -11.14 -7.72
CA VAL A 88 17.74 -10.21 -6.58
C VAL A 88 17.52 -10.98 -5.29
N PRO A 89 18.37 -10.78 -4.25
CA PRO A 89 18.28 -11.48 -2.98
C PRO A 89 16.93 -11.26 -2.28
N THR A 90 16.42 -12.33 -1.69
CA THR A 90 15.27 -12.30 -0.78
C THR A 90 15.74 -12.39 0.67
N ALA A 91 14.88 -12.01 1.61
CA ALA A 91 15.13 -12.18 3.03
C ALA A 91 13.81 -12.52 3.75
N GLN A 92 13.93 -13.02 4.98
CA GLN A 92 12.77 -13.31 5.81
C GLN A 92 12.03 -12.02 6.17
N GLU A 93 12.77 -11.03 6.65
CA GLU A 93 12.25 -9.71 7.00
C GLU A 93 12.01 -8.88 5.73
N TRP A 94 10.82 -8.34 5.58
CA TRP A 94 10.43 -7.59 4.38
C TRP A 94 11.36 -6.40 4.08
N GLN A 95 11.82 -5.69 5.11
CA GLN A 95 12.70 -4.54 4.95
C GLN A 95 14.07 -4.89 4.38
N ASN A 96 14.50 -6.15 4.52
CA ASN A 96 15.75 -6.68 3.99
C ASN A 96 15.56 -7.48 2.69
N ASP A 97 14.31 -7.72 2.28
CA ASP A 97 13.97 -8.41 1.05
C ASP A 97 14.07 -7.46 -0.15
N ARG A 98 15.20 -7.49 -0.81
CA ARG A 98 15.48 -6.60 -1.95
C ARG A 98 14.57 -6.88 -3.14
N ARG A 99 14.17 -8.14 -3.33
CA ARG A 99 13.21 -8.52 -4.39
C ARG A 99 11.84 -7.91 -4.11
N PHE A 100 11.34 -8.03 -2.89
CA PHE A 100 10.08 -7.40 -2.50
C PHE A 100 10.13 -5.87 -2.69
N LYS A 101 11.22 -5.22 -2.25
CA LYS A 101 11.37 -3.77 -2.43
C LYS A 101 11.40 -3.36 -3.89
N ALA A 102 12.05 -4.12 -4.76
CA ALA A 102 12.05 -3.87 -6.19
C ALA A 102 10.64 -4.01 -6.80
N ALA A 103 9.89 -5.02 -6.38
CA ALA A 103 8.51 -5.23 -6.82
C ALA A 103 7.57 -4.13 -6.30
N LEU A 104 7.70 -3.75 -5.04
CA LEU A 104 6.94 -2.63 -4.47
C LEU A 104 7.23 -1.33 -5.23
N ASN A 105 8.49 -1.02 -5.47
CA ASN A 105 8.88 0.16 -6.22
C ASN A 105 8.28 0.15 -7.65
N TYR A 106 8.29 -1.00 -8.32
CA TYR A 106 7.66 -1.14 -9.62
C TYR A 106 6.14 -0.92 -9.58
N LEU A 107 5.46 -1.46 -8.56
CA LEU A 107 4.03 -1.20 -8.35
C LEU A 107 3.77 0.31 -8.22
N LEU A 108 4.49 0.98 -7.33
CA LEU A 108 4.30 2.40 -7.06
C LEU A 108 4.61 3.29 -8.26
N ASP A 109 5.59 2.92 -9.10
CA ASP A 109 5.87 3.62 -10.35
C ASP A 109 4.75 3.47 -11.41
N ASN A 110 3.91 2.46 -11.28
CA ASN A 110 2.90 2.11 -12.28
C ASN A 110 1.46 2.19 -11.76
N THR A 111 1.24 2.81 -10.62
CA THR A 111 -0.07 3.04 -10.04
C THR A 111 -0.27 4.52 -9.74
N PHE A 112 -1.53 4.96 -9.75
CA PHE A 112 -1.91 6.36 -9.65
C PHE A 112 -3.23 6.49 -8.91
N THR A 113 -3.68 7.70 -8.65
CA THR A 113 -4.96 7.98 -8.00
C THR A 113 -6.14 7.32 -8.72
N HIS A 114 -6.16 7.37 -10.04
CA HIS A 114 -7.24 6.76 -10.84
C HIS A 114 -7.17 5.22 -10.88
N THR A 115 -6.00 4.57 -10.77
CA THR A 115 -5.94 3.11 -10.63
C THR A 115 -6.42 2.67 -9.25
N LEU A 116 -6.15 3.48 -8.23
CA LEU A 116 -6.61 3.20 -6.85
C LEU A 116 -8.13 3.13 -6.79
N MET A 117 -8.85 3.99 -7.50
CA MET A 117 -10.30 3.95 -7.58
C MET A 117 -10.85 2.59 -8.05
N GLY A 118 -10.14 1.92 -8.96
CA GLY A 118 -10.53 0.60 -9.46
C GLY A 118 -10.24 -0.56 -8.51
N ASP A 119 -9.39 -0.33 -7.53
CA ASP A 119 -8.89 -1.36 -6.59
C ASP A 119 -9.51 -1.27 -5.19
N ILE A 120 -10.31 -0.24 -4.92
CA ILE A 120 -11.00 -0.01 -3.65
C ILE A 120 -12.51 0.01 -3.87
N TYR A 121 -13.27 -0.07 -2.78
CA TYR A 121 -14.72 0.07 -2.82
C TYR A 121 -15.16 1.23 -1.93
N PRO A 122 -16.19 1.98 -2.35
CA PRO A 122 -16.68 3.10 -1.57
C PRO A 122 -17.41 2.63 -0.31
N VAL A 123 -17.26 3.40 0.76
CA VAL A 123 -18.03 3.23 2.00
C VAL A 123 -18.73 4.54 2.33
N ALA A 124 -19.82 4.47 3.05
CA ALA A 124 -20.52 5.68 3.50
C ALA A 124 -19.63 6.46 4.50
N ILE A 125 -19.65 7.78 4.38
CA ILE A 125 -18.92 8.67 5.30
C ILE A 125 -19.69 8.73 6.62
N GLN A 126 -19.40 7.81 7.49
CA GLN A 126 -19.99 7.73 8.83
C GLN A 126 -18.99 7.09 9.81
N PRO A 127 -19.09 7.37 11.11
CA PRO A 127 -18.11 6.90 12.11
C PRO A 127 -17.87 5.39 12.10
N ALA A 128 -18.90 4.59 11.83
CA ALA A 128 -18.79 3.13 11.78
C ALA A 128 -17.88 2.61 10.65
N HIS A 129 -17.67 3.40 9.60
CA HIS A 129 -16.85 3.02 8.44
C HIS A 129 -15.47 3.70 8.44
N LEU A 130 -15.26 4.70 9.27
CA LEU A 130 -13.97 5.35 9.41
C LEU A 130 -13.08 4.52 10.33
N SER A 131 -11.96 4.07 9.81
CA SER A 131 -10.97 3.30 10.56
C SER A 131 -9.59 3.46 9.96
N ALA A 132 -8.56 3.08 10.70
CA ALA A 132 -7.20 3.02 10.18
C ALA A 132 -7.15 2.19 8.87
N GLY A 133 -6.43 2.68 7.89
CA GLY A 133 -6.36 2.07 6.55
C GLY A 133 -7.46 2.51 5.59
N ALA A 134 -8.46 3.26 6.03
CA ALA A 134 -9.41 3.90 5.13
C ALA A 134 -8.71 4.99 4.29
N ILE A 135 -9.26 5.25 3.11
CA ILE A 135 -8.69 6.16 2.13
C ILE A 135 -9.73 7.20 1.76
N TYR A 136 -9.35 8.47 1.85
CA TYR A 136 -10.07 9.54 1.18
C TYR A 136 -9.47 9.73 -0.21
N LEU A 137 -10.30 9.65 -1.23
CA LEU A 137 -9.90 9.77 -2.63
C LEU A 137 -10.72 10.88 -3.29
N ASP A 138 -10.04 11.89 -3.79
CA ASP A 138 -10.61 12.96 -4.59
C ASP A 138 -10.04 12.91 -6.00
N LEU A 139 -10.92 12.77 -7.00
CA LEU A 139 -10.56 12.72 -8.41
C LEU A 139 -10.97 14.01 -9.10
N TYR A 140 -10.02 14.61 -9.79
CA TYR A 140 -10.22 15.85 -10.53
C TYR A 140 -10.62 15.55 -11.98
N SER A 141 -11.19 16.55 -12.65
CA SER A 141 -11.69 16.42 -14.03
C SER A 141 -10.61 16.20 -15.09
N ASP A 142 -9.33 16.45 -14.75
CA ASP A 142 -8.16 16.27 -15.60
C ASP A 142 -7.46 14.92 -15.44
N GLU A 143 -8.15 13.92 -14.84
CA GLU A 143 -7.63 12.58 -14.52
C GLU A 143 -6.57 12.55 -13.42
N THR A 144 -6.26 13.68 -12.81
CA THR A 144 -5.44 13.74 -11.59
C THR A 144 -6.32 13.59 -10.35
N GLY A 145 -5.72 13.59 -9.17
CA GLY A 145 -6.46 13.48 -7.93
C GLY A 145 -5.57 13.59 -6.72
N HIS A 146 -6.16 13.46 -5.56
CA HIS A 146 -5.47 13.45 -4.29
C HIS A 146 -5.97 12.31 -3.42
N THR A 147 -5.07 11.77 -2.60
CA THR A 147 -5.36 10.66 -1.69
C THR A 147 -4.83 11.00 -0.31
N GLU A 148 -5.67 10.83 0.68
CA GLU A 148 -5.31 10.90 2.09
C GLU A 148 -5.56 9.55 2.74
N PHE A 149 -4.63 9.12 3.57
CA PHE A 149 -4.66 7.83 4.22
C PHE A 149 -4.99 7.98 5.70
N VAL A 150 -6.04 7.31 6.18
CA VAL A 150 -6.43 7.38 7.58
C VAL A 150 -5.48 6.51 8.42
N ARG A 151 -4.72 7.15 9.28
CA ARG A 151 -3.82 6.50 10.22
C ARG A 151 -4.54 6.03 11.49
N ARG A 152 -5.40 6.88 12.02
CA ARG A 152 -6.09 6.64 13.29
C ARG A 152 -7.40 7.40 13.36
N VAL A 153 -8.39 6.80 13.99
CA VAL A 153 -9.63 7.47 14.37
C VAL A 153 -9.74 7.47 15.88
N ILE A 154 -9.92 8.66 16.47
CA ILE A 154 -10.06 8.85 17.91
C ILE A 154 -11.53 9.11 18.21
N LEU A 155 -12.22 8.10 18.72
CA LEU A 155 -13.66 8.16 19.02
C LEU A 155 -13.96 8.85 20.35
N ASP A 156 -13.12 9.78 20.76
CA ASP A 156 -13.33 10.61 21.94
C ASP A 156 -13.95 11.94 21.50
N SER A 157 -15.19 12.21 21.93
CA SER A 157 -15.92 13.43 21.60
C SER A 157 -15.27 14.73 22.10
N THR A 158 -14.30 14.61 22.99
CA THR A 158 -13.54 15.75 23.53
C THR A 158 -12.27 16.06 22.76
N HIS A 159 -11.85 15.14 21.85
CA HIS A 159 -10.62 15.32 21.10
C HIS A 159 -10.83 16.33 19.95
N PRO A 160 -9.98 17.39 19.84
CA PRO A 160 -10.15 18.43 18.82
C PRO A 160 -9.89 17.95 17.39
N GLN A 161 -9.15 16.85 17.20
CA GLN A 161 -8.83 16.27 15.91
C GLN A 161 -9.11 14.76 15.94
N PRO A 162 -10.35 14.36 15.61
CA PRO A 162 -10.77 12.96 15.76
C PRO A 162 -10.17 12.03 14.72
N ILE A 163 -9.64 12.56 13.61
CA ILE A 163 -9.06 11.78 12.51
C ILE A 163 -7.63 12.24 12.30
N ARG A 164 -6.71 11.28 12.31
CA ARG A 164 -5.32 11.47 11.89
C ARG A 164 -5.14 10.90 10.50
N ILE A 165 -4.62 11.70 9.60
CA ILE A 165 -4.35 11.31 8.22
C ILE A 165 -2.86 11.39 7.92
N LEU A 166 -2.44 10.63 6.92
CA LEU A 166 -1.12 10.72 6.32
C LEU A 166 -1.29 11.05 4.84
N ALA A 167 -0.52 11.99 4.35
CA ALA A 167 -0.53 12.39 2.95
C ALA A 167 0.89 12.52 2.40
N SER A 168 1.05 12.22 1.12
CA SER A 168 2.22 12.52 0.33
C SER A 168 1.81 13.32 -0.91
N THR A 169 2.76 13.80 -1.68
CA THR A 169 2.51 14.62 -2.85
C THR A 169 3.49 14.31 -3.98
N VAL A 170 3.18 14.79 -5.16
CA VAL A 170 4.10 14.74 -6.31
C VAL A 170 5.23 15.77 -6.14
N PRO A 171 6.42 15.51 -6.69
CA PRO A 171 6.84 14.28 -7.36
C PRO A 171 7.06 13.13 -6.35
N ARG A 172 7.09 11.90 -6.84
CA ARG A 172 7.37 10.71 -6.04
C ARG A 172 8.80 10.74 -5.50
N GLU A 173 8.94 10.82 -4.19
CA GLU A 173 10.23 10.96 -3.49
C GLU A 173 10.22 10.22 -2.15
N VAL A 174 11.42 9.90 -1.65
CA VAL A 174 11.59 9.45 -0.27
C VAL A 174 11.45 10.66 0.65
N ARG A 175 10.32 10.75 1.32
CA ARG A 175 9.98 11.90 2.18
C ARG A 175 9.26 11.48 3.44
N GLU A 176 9.25 12.35 4.41
CA GLU A 176 8.33 12.30 5.53
C GLU A 176 6.92 12.67 5.04
N LEU A 177 5.91 11.92 5.49
CA LEU A 177 4.53 12.21 5.14
C LEU A 177 4.02 13.40 5.96
N GLU A 178 3.09 14.13 5.39
CA GLU A 178 2.32 15.12 6.12
C GLU A 178 1.31 14.41 7.04
N GLU A 179 1.20 14.89 8.27
CA GLU A 179 0.25 14.40 9.26
C GLU A 179 -0.68 15.52 9.77
#